data_4c94ca76102376f291b832da716b19bd
#
_entry.id   4c94ca76102376f291b832da716b19bd
#
_cell.length_a   1.000
_cell.length_b   1.000
_cell.length_c   1.000
_cell.angle_alpha   90.00
_cell.angle_beta   90.00
_cell.angle_gamma   90.00
#
_symmetry.space_group_name_H-M   'P 1'
#
loop_
_entity.id
_entity.type
_entity.pdbx_description
1 polymer ?
#
loop_
_entity_poly.entity_id
_entity_poly.type
_entity_poly.pdbx_seq_one_letter_code
_entity_poly.pdbx_strand_id
1 'polypeptide(L)'
;MNLEGEAKFSMDVNQLWNSLLDEEILKKVIPGCHELVLKENGEYDVVLKLGVAAVKGEYVGKVKIEGVDKPNYYILHASGSGSPGHVKAEMHCRLFGTEDGSRLEWNCDAEIGGTIASVGNRVLGGVAKFLAGKFFKDIQKAVKSASIESPADSAIKME
;
A
#
# COMPACT_ATOMS: atom_id res chain seq x y z
N MET A 1 3.09 -11.46 -14.02
CA MET A 1 1.76 -11.63 -13.42
C MET A 1 1.06 -10.29 -13.39
N ASN A 2 -0.14 -10.23 -13.89
CA ASN A 2 -0.91 -8.99 -13.95
C ASN A 2 -2.12 -9.09 -13.01
N LEU A 3 -2.30 -8.09 -12.17
CA LEU A 3 -3.36 -8.06 -11.15
C LEU A 3 -4.05 -6.70 -11.18
N GLU A 4 -5.33 -6.69 -10.82
CA GLU A 4 -6.07 -5.45 -10.71
C GLU A 4 -7.12 -5.57 -9.61
N GLY A 5 -7.57 -4.43 -9.12
CA GLY A 5 -8.58 -4.38 -8.09
C GLY A 5 -9.06 -2.98 -7.82
N GLU A 6 -10.01 -2.87 -6.91
CA GLU A 6 -10.49 -1.57 -6.47
C GLU A 6 -10.83 -1.60 -4.98
N ALA A 7 -10.86 -0.41 -4.39
CA ALA A 7 -11.24 -0.25 -2.99
C ALA A 7 -12.07 1.04 -2.84
N LYS A 8 -13.00 1.01 -1.92
CA LYS A 8 -13.88 2.16 -1.64
C LYS A 8 -13.61 2.68 -0.24
N PHE A 9 -13.70 4.01 -0.10
CA PHE A 9 -13.38 4.68 1.16
C PHE A 9 -14.46 5.69 1.50
N SER A 10 -14.68 5.92 2.80
CA SER A 10 -15.62 6.92 3.26
C SER A 10 -15.00 8.32 3.31
N MET A 11 -13.66 8.41 3.26
CA MET A 11 -12.97 9.69 3.20
C MET A 11 -12.99 10.28 1.81
N ASP A 12 -12.84 11.61 1.69
CA ASP A 12 -12.78 12.24 0.37
C ASP A 12 -11.47 11.93 -0.34
N VAL A 13 -11.39 12.23 -1.63
CA VAL A 13 -10.26 11.87 -2.47
C VAL A 13 -8.96 12.56 -2.03
N ASN A 14 -9.02 13.79 -1.52
CA ASN A 14 -7.82 14.49 -1.05
C ASN A 14 -7.28 13.86 0.23
N GLN A 15 -8.16 13.49 1.14
CA GLN A 15 -7.78 12.81 2.37
C GLN A 15 -7.19 11.43 2.07
N LEU A 16 -7.80 10.71 1.13
CA LEU A 16 -7.28 9.40 0.69
C LEU A 16 -5.87 9.57 0.10
N TRP A 17 -5.69 10.54 -0.79
CA TRP A 17 -4.38 10.83 -1.39
C TRP A 17 -3.32 11.06 -0.33
N ASN A 18 -3.60 11.97 0.61
CA ASN A 18 -2.66 12.29 1.67
C ASN A 18 -2.32 11.09 2.54
N SER A 19 -3.31 10.24 2.82
CA SER A 19 -3.13 9.04 3.65
C SER A 19 -2.25 8.00 2.97
N LEU A 20 -2.43 7.82 1.67
CA LEU A 20 -1.66 6.85 0.88
C LEU A 20 -0.19 7.22 0.76
N LEU A 21 0.15 8.49 0.99
CA LEU A 21 1.52 8.99 0.88
C LEU A 21 2.11 9.44 2.21
N ASP A 22 1.38 9.21 3.30
CA ASP A 22 1.83 9.56 4.64
C ASP A 22 2.71 8.44 5.20
N GLU A 23 3.97 8.76 5.47
CA GLU A 23 4.96 7.79 5.94
C GLU A 23 4.53 7.11 7.25
N GLU A 24 3.98 7.88 8.19
CA GLU A 24 3.57 7.33 9.48
C GLU A 24 2.39 6.35 9.35
N ILE A 25 1.45 6.66 8.47
CA ILE A 25 0.34 5.76 8.19
C ILE A 25 0.84 4.51 7.48
N LEU A 26 1.69 4.69 6.47
CA LEU A 26 2.25 3.56 5.70
C LEU A 26 2.99 2.56 6.58
N LYS A 27 3.76 3.04 7.54
CA LYS A 27 4.46 2.18 8.49
C LYS A 27 3.51 1.25 9.25
N LYS A 28 2.31 1.72 9.53
CA LYS A 28 1.31 0.97 10.29
C LYS A 28 0.50 0.02 9.42
N VAL A 29 0.25 0.39 8.16
CA VAL A 29 -0.72 -0.34 7.33
C VAL A 29 -0.10 -1.26 6.29
N ILE A 30 1.16 -1.05 5.89
CA ILE A 30 1.82 -1.98 4.98
C ILE A 30 1.97 -3.33 5.69
N PRO A 31 1.38 -4.41 5.14
CA PRO A 31 1.42 -5.71 5.81
C PRO A 31 2.84 -6.18 6.09
N GLY A 32 3.12 -6.51 7.35
CA GLY A 32 4.42 -6.98 7.77
C GLY A 32 5.52 -5.94 7.77
N CYS A 33 5.20 -4.66 7.65
CA CYS A 33 6.19 -3.60 7.61
C CYS A 33 6.96 -3.52 8.93
N HIS A 34 8.26 -3.75 8.85
CA HIS A 34 9.16 -3.67 9.98
C HIS A 34 9.93 -2.35 9.97
N GLU A 35 10.32 -1.88 8.80
CA GLU A 35 10.97 -0.59 8.61
C GLU A 35 10.51 0.05 7.31
N LEU A 36 10.36 1.37 7.33
CA LEU A 36 10.06 2.18 6.16
C LEU A 36 10.81 3.50 6.33
N VAL A 37 11.80 3.76 5.49
CA VAL A 37 12.65 4.95 5.60
C VAL A 37 12.70 5.68 4.27
N LEU A 38 12.28 6.94 4.27
CA LEU A 38 12.37 7.80 3.08
C LEU A 38 13.82 8.28 2.91
N LYS A 39 14.37 8.07 1.73
CA LYS A 39 15.73 8.46 1.39
C LYS A 39 15.73 9.81 0.65
N GLU A 40 16.91 10.44 0.55
CA GLU A 40 17.08 11.73 -0.12
C GLU A 40 16.64 11.73 -1.58
N ASN A 41 16.79 10.59 -2.27
CA ASN A 41 16.42 10.47 -3.68
C ASN A 41 14.90 10.25 -3.89
N GLY A 42 14.10 10.32 -2.82
CA GLY A 42 12.64 10.11 -2.91
C GLY A 42 12.20 8.66 -2.88
N GLU A 43 13.12 7.73 -2.77
CA GLU A 43 12.79 6.31 -2.61
C GLU A 43 12.64 5.96 -1.15
N TYR A 44 11.80 4.97 -0.88
CA TYR A 44 11.68 4.39 0.46
C TYR A 44 12.46 3.09 0.52
N ASP A 45 13.22 2.89 1.58
CA ASP A 45 13.78 1.58 1.90
C ASP A 45 12.77 0.89 2.83
N VAL A 46 12.51 -0.38 2.56
CA VAL A 46 11.47 -1.15 3.24
C VAL A 46 12.01 -2.49 3.71
N VAL A 47 11.65 -2.88 4.93
CA VAL A 47 11.87 -4.23 5.43
C VAL A 47 10.51 -4.81 5.81
N LEU A 48 10.18 -5.95 5.21
CA LEU A 48 8.93 -6.66 5.48
C LEU A 48 9.21 -8.03 6.10
N LYS A 49 8.37 -8.41 7.06
CA LYS A 49 8.35 -9.76 7.60
C LYS A 49 6.94 -10.29 7.39
N LEU A 50 6.80 -11.19 6.41
CA LEU A 50 5.50 -11.75 6.06
C LEU A 50 5.29 -13.10 6.72
N GLY A 51 4.10 -13.29 7.28
CA GLY A 51 3.72 -14.54 7.94
C GLY A 51 2.79 -15.43 7.11
N VAL A 52 2.35 -14.94 5.94
CA VAL A 52 1.48 -15.74 5.04
C VAL A 52 2.29 -16.90 4.50
N ALA A 53 1.81 -18.13 4.72
CA ALA A 53 2.56 -19.36 4.49
C ALA A 53 3.24 -19.45 3.12
N ALA A 54 2.53 -19.07 2.05
CA ALA A 54 3.06 -19.20 0.68
C ALA A 54 4.24 -18.28 0.40
N VAL A 55 4.36 -17.17 1.13
CA VAL A 55 5.40 -16.16 0.91
C VAL A 55 6.15 -15.82 2.19
N LYS A 56 6.04 -16.68 3.20
CA LYS A 56 6.63 -16.44 4.52
C LYS A 56 8.12 -16.16 4.45
N GLY A 57 8.54 -15.06 5.08
CA GLY A 57 9.95 -14.70 5.14
C GLY A 57 10.17 -13.22 5.31
N GLU A 58 11.44 -12.85 5.37
CA GLU A 58 11.87 -11.47 5.46
C GLU A 58 12.32 -10.97 4.10
N TYR A 59 11.89 -9.76 3.75
CA TYR A 59 12.21 -9.14 2.47
C TYR A 59 12.75 -7.74 2.70
N VAL A 60 13.75 -7.38 1.91
CA VAL A 60 14.32 -6.03 1.88
C VAL A 60 14.03 -5.46 0.51
N GLY A 61 13.56 -4.25 0.45
CA GLY A 61 13.20 -3.68 -0.84
C GLY A 61 13.17 -2.17 -0.88
N LYS A 62 12.72 -1.69 -2.01
CA LYS A 62 12.62 -0.26 -2.29
C LYS A 62 11.29 0.04 -2.94
N VAL A 63 10.75 1.23 -2.62
CA VAL A 63 9.52 1.73 -3.22
C VAL A 63 9.77 3.15 -3.71
N LYS A 64 9.35 3.44 -4.94
CA LYS A 64 9.45 4.76 -5.53
C LYS A 64 8.10 5.16 -6.11
N ILE A 65 7.69 6.39 -5.86
CA ILE A 65 6.44 6.94 -6.38
C ILE A 65 6.76 7.90 -7.51
N GLU A 66 6.15 7.69 -8.67
CA GLU A 66 6.38 8.49 -9.88
C GLU A 66 5.06 8.85 -10.54
N GLY A 67 5.14 9.70 -11.57
CA GLY A 67 4.01 10.06 -12.42
C GLY A 67 2.88 10.70 -11.65
N VAL A 68 3.21 11.47 -10.62
CA VAL A 68 2.24 12.03 -9.68
C VAL A 68 1.37 13.08 -10.36
N ASP A 69 0.05 12.88 -10.28
CA ASP A 69 -0.96 13.85 -10.69
C ASP A 69 -1.98 13.94 -9.55
N LYS A 70 -1.66 14.75 -8.57
CA LYS A 70 -2.42 14.89 -7.34
C LYS A 70 -3.78 15.52 -7.58
N PRO A 71 -4.89 14.99 -7.03
CA PRO A 71 -4.98 13.80 -6.18
C PRO A 71 -5.52 12.57 -6.92
N ASN A 72 -5.23 12.45 -8.21
CA ASN A 72 -5.92 11.51 -9.10
C ASN A 72 -5.11 10.30 -9.51
N TYR A 73 -3.79 10.40 -9.53
CA TYR A 73 -2.99 9.33 -10.14
C TYR A 73 -1.55 9.31 -9.65
N TYR A 74 -1.02 8.11 -9.48
CA TYR A 74 0.43 7.91 -9.31
C TYR A 74 0.81 6.49 -9.72
N ILE A 75 2.12 6.31 -9.97
CA ILE A 75 2.71 5.01 -10.28
C ILE A 75 3.63 4.65 -9.13
N LEU A 76 3.50 3.42 -8.63
CA LEU A 76 4.34 2.91 -7.57
C LEU A 76 5.24 1.83 -8.15
N HIS A 77 6.56 2.01 -8.03
CA HIS A 77 7.55 1.01 -8.40
C HIS A 77 8.07 0.37 -7.12
N ALA A 78 8.00 -0.94 -7.04
CA ALA A 78 8.45 -1.68 -5.87
C ALA A 78 9.37 -2.80 -6.29
N SER A 79 10.41 -3.04 -5.51
CA SER A 79 11.27 -4.20 -5.68
C SER A 79 11.61 -4.73 -4.31
N GLY A 80 11.75 -6.04 -4.20
CA GLY A 80 12.12 -6.66 -2.93
C GLY A 80 12.76 -8.00 -3.14
N SER A 81 13.61 -8.41 -2.20
CA SER A 81 14.27 -9.71 -2.25
C SER A 81 14.51 -10.25 -0.85
N GLY A 82 14.53 -11.56 -0.76
CA GLY A 82 14.81 -12.27 0.48
C GLY A 82 15.09 -13.73 0.17
N SER A 83 15.27 -14.55 1.21
CA SER A 83 15.54 -15.97 1.00
C SER A 83 14.46 -16.70 0.22
N PRO A 84 13.15 -16.35 0.35
CA PRO A 84 12.13 -17.04 -0.44
C PRO A 84 12.12 -16.67 -1.92
N GLY A 85 12.68 -15.51 -2.29
CA GLY A 85 12.71 -15.07 -3.67
C GLY A 85 12.72 -13.57 -3.80
N HIS A 86 12.34 -13.09 -4.99
CA HIS A 86 12.33 -11.66 -5.26
C HIS A 86 11.12 -11.27 -6.11
N VAL A 87 10.78 -9.97 -6.03
CA VAL A 87 9.66 -9.42 -6.78
C VAL A 87 10.04 -8.03 -7.30
N LYS A 88 9.53 -7.71 -8.49
CA LYS A 88 9.61 -6.38 -9.06
C LYS A 88 8.23 -6.04 -9.60
N ALA A 89 7.66 -4.94 -9.17
CA ALA A 89 6.29 -4.60 -9.51
C ALA A 89 6.13 -3.14 -9.88
N GLU A 90 5.22 -2.88 -10.81
CA GLU A 90 4.80 -1.54 -11.17
C GLU A 90 3.28 -1.49 -10.98
N MET A 91 2.81 -0.58 -10.14
CA MET A 91 1.39 -0.45 -9.85
C MET A 91 0.89 0.94 -10.20
N HIS A 92 -0.15 1.00 -11.01
CA HIS A 92 -0.81 2.24 -11.39
C HIS A 92 -2.03 2.41 -10.50
N CYS A 93 -2.12 3.56 -9.83
CA CYS A 93 -3.22 3.87 -8.92
C CYS A 93 -3.99 5.08 -9.42
N ARG A 94 -5.32 4.92 -9.56
CA ARG A 94 -6.23 5.98 -9.96
C ARG A 94 -7.23 6.22 -8.85
N LEU A 95 -7.39 7.48 -8.45
CA LEU A 95 -8.29 7.86 -7.38
C LEU A 95 -9.43 8.70 -7.94
N PHE A 96 -10.63 8.43 -7.45
CA PHE A 96 -11.85 9.11 -7.89
C PHE A 96 -12.67 9.58 -6.68
N GLY A 97 -13.21 10.78 -6.76
CA GLY A 97 -14.20 11.21 -5.79
C GLY A 97 -15.55 10.57 -6.10
N THR A 98 -16.30 10.22 -5.07
CA THR A 98 -17.65 9.67 -5.18
C THR A 98 -18.58 10.47 -4.27
N GLU A 99 -19.90 10.24 -4.37
CA GLU A 99 -20.86 10.92 -3.49
C GLU A 99 -20.59 10.62 -2.02
N ASP A 100 -20.19 9.39 -1.71
CA ASP A 100 -20.03 8.92 -0.33
C ASP A 100 -18.59 8.96 0.16
N GLY A 101 -17.66 9.41 -0.67
CA GLY A 101 -16.25 9.40 -0.30
C GLY A 101 -15.33 9.33 -1.51
N SER A 102 -14.65 8.20 -1.66
CA SER A 102 -13.70 8.02 -2.76
C SER A 102 -13.55 6.56 -3.15
N ARG A 103 -12.93 6.35 -4.31
CA ARG A 103 -12.64 5.03 -4.86
C ARG A 103 -11.24 5.03 -5.43
N LEU A 104 -10.52 3.95 -5.21
CA LEU A 104 -9.20 3.73 -5.78
C LEU A 104 -9.27 2.51 -6.70
N GLU A 105 -8.73 2.65 -7.91
CA GLU A 105 -8.55 1.53 -8.82
C GLU A 105 -7.06 1.32 -8.99
N TRP A 106 -6.60 0.07 -8.91
CA TRP A 106 -5.20 -0.25 -9.08
C TRP A 106 -5.00 -1.37 -10.09
N ASN A 107 -3.88 -1.29 -10.78
CA ASN A 107 -3.46 -2.25 -11.80
C ASN A 107 -1.97 -2.48 -11.58
N CYS A 108 -1.58 -3.74 -11.41
CA CYS A 108 -0.21 -4.09 -11.05
C CYS A 108 0.35 -5.14 -12.00
N ASP A 109 1.56 -4.88 -12.48
CA ASP A 109 2.32 -5.85 -13.25
C ASP A 109 3.53 -6.26 -12.41
N ALA A 110 3.65 -7.55 -12.11
CA ALA A 110 4.67 -8.06 -11.21
C ALA A 110 5.46 -9.20 -11.83
N GLU A 111 6.79 -9.14 -11.63
CA GLU A 111 7.70 -10.22 -11.99
C GLU A 111 8.20 -10.85 -10.70
N ILE A 112 8.10 -12.16 -10.61
CA ILE A 112 8.45 -12.90 -9.41
C ILE A 112 9.44 -13.99 -9.75
N GLY A 113 10.51 -14.10 -8.97
CA GLY A 113 11.54 -15.10 -9.17
C GLY A 113 11.93 -15.78 -7.86
N GLY A 114 12.76 -16.81 -7.96
CA GLY A 114 13.20 -17.57 -6.82
C GLY A 114 12.19 -18.63 -6.41
N THR A 115 12.36 -19.17 -5.21
CA THR A 115 11.54 -20.28 -4.71
C THR A 115 10.05 -19.95 -4.67
N ILE A 116 9.68 -18.70 -4.32
CA ILE A 116 8.27 -18.32 -4.25
C ILE A 116 7.58 -18.39 -5.62
N ALA A 117 8.33 -18.25 -6.71
CA ALA A 117 7.73 -18.36 -8.06
C ALA A 117 7.15 -19.76 -8.30
N SER A 118 7.69 -20.79 -7.68
CA SER A 118 7.23 -22.17 -7.82
C SER A 118 5.83 -22.41 -7.24
N VAL A 119 5.37 -21.51 -6.38
CA VAL A 119 4.02 -21.58 -5.78
C VAL A 119 2.95 -21.42 -6.87
N GLY A 120 3.26 -20.66 -7.91
CA GLY A 120 2.37 -20.46 -9.06
C GLY A 120 1.56 -19.18 -8.98
N ASN A 121 1.22 -18.64 -10.16
CA ASN A 121 0.53 -17.35 -10.27
C ASN A 121 -0.84 -17.34 -9.61
N ARG A 122 -1.55 -18.46 -9.61
CA ARG A 122 -2.87 -18.53 -8.99
C ARG A 122 -2.81 -18.27 -7.49
N VAL A 123 -1.88 -18.95 -6.80
CA VAL A 123 -1.72 -18.79 -5.35
C VAL A 123 -1.16 -17.41 -5.03
N LEU A 124 -0.13 -16.99 -5.78
CA LEU A 124 0.49 -15.67 -5.56
C LEU A 124 -0.49 -14.54 -5.81
N GLY A 125 -1.36 -14.67 -6.82
CA GLY A 125 -2.40 -13.69 -7.09
C GLY A 125 -3.38 -13.57 -5.92
N GLY A 126 -3.76 -14.69 -5.33
CA GLY A 126 -4.63 -14.70 -4.15
C GLY A 126 -3.97 -14.03 -2.95
N VAL A 127 -2.69 -14.31 -2.72
CA VAL A 127 -1.92 -13.68 -1.64
C VAL A 127 -1.85 -12.17 -1.86
N ALA A 128 -1.52 -11.74 -3.08
CA ALA A 128 -1.39 -10.31 -3.40
C ALA A 128 -2.72 -9.58 -3.17
N LYS A 129 -3.84 -10.15 -3.59
CA LYS A 129 -5.16 -9.54 -3.38
C LYS A 129 -5.54 -9.49 -1.91
N PHE A 130 -5.19 -10.52 -1.16
CA PHE A 130 -5.41 -10.55 0.29
C PHE A 130 -4.62 -9.42 0.97
N LEU A 131 -3.34 -9.28 0.64
CA LEU A 131 -2.49 -8.25 1.23
C LEU A 131 -2.94 -6.84 0.83
N ALA A 132 -3.33 -6.64 -0.43
CA ALA A 132 -3.86 -5.37 -0.90
C ALA A 132 -5.16 -5.02 -0.17
N GLY A 133 -6.06 -5.98 -0.03
CA GLY A 133 -7.32 -5.77 0.69
C GLY A 133 -7.10 -5.36 2.14
N LYS A 134 -6.17 -6.03 2.82
CA LYS A 134 -5.81 -5.70 4.19
C LYS A 134 -5.22 -4.28 4.28
N PHE A 135 -4.33 -3.93 3.34
CA PHE A 135 -3.72 -2.61 3.28
C PHE A 135 -4.78 -1.51 3.18
N PHE A 136 -5.70 -1.62 2.22
CA PHE A 136 -6.73 -0.60 2.03
C PHE A 136 -7.72 -0.52 3.19
N LYS A 137 -8.06 -1.67 3.76
CA LYS A 137 -8.91 -1.71 4.94
C LYS A 137 -8.25 -0.99 6.12
N ASP A 138 -6.96 -1.21 6.31
CA ASP A 138 -6.22 -0.59 7.41
C ASP A 138 -5.98 0.91 7.16
N ILE A 139 -5.85 1.34 5.90
CA ILE A 139 -5.84 2.76 5.52
C ILE A 139 -7.13 3.43 6.01
N GLN A 140 -8.29 2.83 5.71
CA GLN A 140 -9.57 3.35 6.12
C GLN A 140 -9.66 3.48 7.65
N LYS A 141 -9.21 2.46 8.36
CA LYS A 141 -9.23 2.44 9.83
C LYS A 141 -8.29 3.49 10.44
N ALA A 142 -7.10 3.62 9.90
CA ALA A 142 -6.09 4.54 10.42
C ALA A 142 -6.56 5.99 10.33
N VAL A 143 -7.15 6.36 9.19
CA VAL A 143 -7.66 7.72 8.98
C VAL A 143 -8.86 7.99 9.89
N LYS A 144 -9.73 7.02 10.03
CA LYS A 144 -10.90 7.15 10.89
C LYS A 144 -10.49 7.37 12.36
N SER A 145 -9.52 6.61 12.84
CA SER A 145 -8.98 6.77 14.20
C SER A 145 -8.33 8.13 14.40
N ALA A 146 -7.54 8.59 13.43
CA ALA A 146 -6.90 9.89 13.49
C ALA A 146 -7.92 11.03 13.52
N SER A 147 -8.99 10.93 12.73
CA SER A 147 -10.06 11.91 12.71
C SER A 147 -10.77 12.01 14.06
N ILE A 148 -10.99 10.90 14.72
CA ILE A 148 -11.63 10.85 16.03
C ILE A 148 -10.72 11.47 17.11
N GLU A 149 -9.45 11.19 17.06
CA GLU A 149 -8.47 11.67 18.02
C GLU A 149 -8.24 13.16 17.92
N SER A 150 -8.24 13.71 16.77
CA SER A 150 -7.99 15.11 16.63
C SER A 150 -9.16 15.98 17.01
N PRO A 151 -9.64 16.47 17.87
CA PRO A 151 -10.50 17.34 18.24
C PRO A 151 -10.46 18.25 18.46
N ALA A 152 -10.04 17.82 18.12
CA ALA A 152 -10.10 18.42 18.35
C ALA A 152 -10.02 18.70 18.52
N ASP A 153 -9.52 18.28 18.22
CA ASP A 153 -9.65 18.38 18.41
C ASP A 153 -9.88 18.42 18.84
N SER A 154 -9.79 18.48 18.83
CA SER A 154 -10.33 18.59 19.20
C SER A 154 -10.73 18.84 19.60
N ALA A 155 -10.72 19.14 19.75
CA ALA A 155 -11.38 19.39 20.20
C ALA A 155 -11.66 19.70 20.42
N ILE A 156 -11.42 19.85 20.43
CA ILE A 156 -11.91 20.11 20.53
C ILE A 156 -12.22 20.42 20.49
N LYS A 157 -11.97 20.57 20.26
CA LYS A 157 -12.49 20.88 20.02
C LYS A 157 -13.06 21.20 20.11
N MET A 158 -12.88 21.33 20.15
CA MET A 158 -13.57 21.72 20.17
C MET A 158 -14.07 22.27 20.16
N GLU A 159 -13.81 22.35 20.10
CA GLU A 159 -14.39 22.85 20.01
C GLU A 159 -14.82 23.20 19.86
#